data_eae53fe40ce75fe728d97111096cff0c
#
_entry.id   eae53fe40ce75fe728d97111096cff0c
#
_cell.length_a   1.000
_cell.length_b   1.000
_cell.length_c   1.000
_cell.angle_alpha   90.00
_cell.angle_beta   90.00
_cell.angle_gamma   90.00
#
_symmetry.space_group_name_H-M   'P 1'
#
loop_
_entity.id
_entity.type
_entity.pdbx_description
1 polymer ?
#
loop_
_entity_poly.entity_id
_entity_poly.type
_entity_poly.pdbx_seq_one_letter_code
_entity_poly.pdbx_strand_id
1 'polypeptide(L)'
;MLQLLKAFQQQGYAVVYASPAEESDHAVDLSQLNIRAERIELNNASFDTFIAQLNPQVVMFDRFMMEEQFSWRVEQHCPQAVRVLDSEDLHFLRHARHAALKAGITANQMPADEYLYSELAKREIAAILRCDITLTISEFEMTLLQRRFQIPADILHYCPFMLERGQADFELPEFSQRQHFVSIGNFRHEPNWDAVRYLKETLWPLIRRQLPAAQLHVYGAYPPKKATQLHNDKQGFLLKGWADDALRVVADARVLLAPLRFGAGLKGKLIDAALCHTPALTTTIGAEGLYRDSDDARQRAGYAAAGVNLADAALVADDPAEYARLAVELYQQQPQWQRASQAAAQVIDCRFSYARHQARLSDKLAQVSAQLQQHRLQNFYGSMLRHHSLKSSQYMSQWIEAKNRLKDIGG
;
A
#
# COMPACT_ATOMS: atom_id res chain seq x y z
N MET A 1 2.52 -7.70 1.62
CA MET A 1 2.34 -8.97 2.38
C MET A 1 3.37 -10.04 2.02
N LEU A 2 3.51 -10.60 0.79
CA LEU A 2 4.46 -11.71 0.47
C LEU A 2 5.91 -11.44 0.88
N GLN A 3 6.39 -10.22 0.71
CA GLN A 3 7.73 -9.80 1.12
C GLN A 3 7.94 -9.90 2.64
N LEU A 4 6.90 -9.55 3.42
CA LEU A 4 6.93 -9.71 4.88
C LEU A 4 6.95 -11.19 5.29
N LEU A 5 6.10 -12.01 4.69
CA LEU A 5 6.10 -13.46 4.96
C LEU A 5 7.48 -14.08 4.71
N LYS A 6 8.11 -13.75 3.57
CA LYS A 6 9.49 -14.16 3.24
C LYS A 6 10.50 -13.65 4.28
N ALA A 7 10.37 -12.38 4.72
CA ALA A 7 11.27 -11.79 5.71
C ALA A 7 11.18 -12.51 7.06
N PHE A 8 9.99 -12.90 7.50
CA PHE A 8 9.80 -13.69 8.73
C PHE A 8 10.38 -15.10 8.59
N GLN A 9 10.14 -15.79 7.46
CA GLN A 9 10.72 -17.13 7.24
C GLN A 9 12.25 -17.10 7.25
N GLN A 10 12.87 -16.10 6.64
CA GLN A 10 14.35 -15.95 6.64
C GLN A 10 14.94 -15.67 8.02
N GLN A 11 14.13 -15.16 8.95
CA GLN A 11 14.49 -15.02 10.37
C GLN A 11 14.28 -16.30 11.19
N GLY A 12 13.84 -17.40 10.54
CA GLY A 12 13.61 -18.70 11.18
C GLY A 12 12.22 -18.85 11.80
N TYR A 13 11.28 -17.95 11.53
CA TYR A 13 9.90 -18.12 11.99
C TYR A 13 9.15 -19.14 11.14
N ALA A 14 8.41 -20.05 11.80
CA ALA A 14 7.36 -20.83 11.17
C ALA A 14 6.15 -19.91 10.98
N VAL A 15 5.78 -19.65 9.72
CA VAL A 15 4.72 -18.69 9.39
C VAL A 15 3.40 -19.41 9.17
N VAL A 16 2.34 -18.93 9.82
CA VAL A 16 0.95 -19.34 9.58
C VAL A 16 0.17 -18.13 9.11
N TYR A 17 -0.46 -18.23 7.96
CA TYR A 17 -1.33 -17.19 7.41
C TYR A 17 -2.79 -17.53 7.72
N ALA A 18 -3.42 -16.74 8.58
CA ALA A 18 -4.80 -16.93 8.99
C ALA A 18 -5.71 -15.87 8.38
N SER A 19 -6.78 -16.26 7.70
CA SER A 19 -7.67 -15.32 7.02
C SER A 19 -9.15 -15.72 7.15
N PRO A 20 -10.06 -14.75 7.41
CA PRO A 20 -11.50 -14.97 7.33
C PRO A 20 -12.05 -14.80 5.90
N ALA A 21 -11.22 -14.39 4.95
CA ALA A 21 -11.65 -14.16 3.57
C ALA A 21 -11.94 -15.47 2.85
N GLU A 22 -12.87 -15.41 1.91
CA GLU A 22 -13.08 -16.50 0.96
C GLU A 22 -11.93 -16.59 -0.03
N GLU A 23 -11.70 -17.80 -0.55
CA GLU A 23 -10.74 -18.02 -1.61
C GLU A 23 -11.13 -17.25 -2.86
N SER A 24 -10.16 -16.77 -3.60
CA SER A 24 -10.37 -16.10 -4.88
C SER A 24 -9.49 -16.73 -5.95
N ASP A 25 -9.93 -16.65 -7.22
CA ASP A 25 -9.21 -17.16 -8.38
C ASP A 25 -7.81 -16.53 -8.56
N HIS A 26 -7.54 -15.44 -7.85
CA HIS A 26 -6.26 -14.71 -7.88
C HIS A 26 -5.46 -14.88 -6.58
N ALA A 27 -5.85 -15.82 -5.71
CA ALA A 27 -5.10 -16.11 -4.48
C ALA A 27 -3.75 -16.77 -4.82
N VAL A 28 -2.71 -16.32 -4.13
CA VAL A 28 -1.39 -16.97 -4.22
C VAL A 28 -1.45 -18.29 -3.46
N ASP A 29 -0.95 -19.36 -4.08
CA ASP A 29 -0.79 -20.64 -3.42
C ASP A 29 0.36 -20.58 -2.39
N LEU A 30 0.00 -20.38 -1.13
CA LEU A 30 0.94 -20.25 -0.02
C LEU A 30 1.66 -21.56 0.30
N SER A 31 1.14 -22.72 -0.13
CA SER A 31 1.79 -24.02 0.08
C SER A 31 3.12 -24.12 -0.66
N GLN A 32 3.23 -23.50 -1.84
CA GLN A 32 4.48 -23.41 -2.60
C GLN A 32 5.57 -22.58 -1.89
N LEU A 33 5.16 -21.75 -0.94
CA LEU A 33 6.05 -20.94 -0.10
C LEU A 33 6.32 -21.59 1.26
N ASN A 34 5.88 -22.85 1.48
CA ASN A 34 5.93 -23.53 2.78
C ASN A 34 5.25 -22.73 3.90
N ILE A 35 4.14 -22.06 3.59
CA ILE A 35 3.33 -21.30 4.55
C ILE A 35 2.01 -22.05 4.73
N ARG A 36 1.71 -22.38 5.99
CA ARG A 36 0.41 -22.95 6.37
C ARG A 36 -0.65 -21.87 6.25
N ALA A 37 -1.66 -22.11 5.42
CA ALA A 37 -2.86 -21.28 5.37
C ALA A 37 -3.92 -21.86 6.32
N GLU A 38 -4.60 -21.00 7.08
CA GLU A 38 -5.65 -21.38 8.02
C GLU A 38 -6.87 -20.49 7.82
N ARG A 39 -8.05 -21.11 7.66
CA ARG A 39 -9.30 -20.36 7.61
C ARG A 39 -9.77 -20.09 9.04
N ILE A 40 -10.03 -18.83 9.33
CA ILE A 40 -10.55 -18.37 10.62
C ILE A 40 -11.90 -17.69 10.44
N GLU A 41 -12.69 -17.66 11.52
CA GLU A 41 -14.01 -17.04 11.49
C GLU A 41 -14.05 -15.77 12.35
N LEU A 42 -14.79 -14.77 11.83
CA LEU A 42 -15.06 -13.56 12.59
C LEU A 42 -16.08 -13.85 13.70
N ASN A 43 -15.86 -13.26 14.88
CA ASN A 43 -16.76 -13.37 16.03
C ASN A 43 -17.08 -14.81 16.43
N ASN A 44 -16.10 -15.70 16.37
CA ASN A 44 -16.24 -17.10 16.69
C ASN A 44 -15.13 -17.55 17.67
N ALA A 45 -15.49 -18.35 18.68
CA ALA A 45 -14.56 -18.87 19.68
C ALA A 45 -13.57 -19.92 19.14
N SER A 46 -13.78 -20.42 17.91
CA SER A 46 -12.82 -21.31 17.24
C SER A 46 -11.44 -20.66 17.12
N PHE A 47 -11.38 -19.34 16.91
CA PHE A 47 -10.13 -18.59 16.89
C PHE A 47 -9.39 -18.65 18.24
N ASP A 48 -10.10 -18.66 19.37
CA ASP A 48 -9.48 -18.72 20.71
C ASP A 48 -8.73 -20.04 20.90
N THR A 49 -9.35 -21.14 20.49
CA THR A 49 -8.71 -22.47 20.51
C THR A 49 -7.51 -22.51 19.57
N PHE A 50 -7.67 -22.02 18.35
CA PHE A 50 -6.62 -21.98 17.35
C PHE A 50 -5.39 -21.18 17.84
N ILE A 51 -5.59 -19.94 18.31
CA ILE A 51 -4.49 -19.07 18.71
C ILE A 51 -3.79 -19.57 19.99
N ALA A 52 -4.55 -20.14 20.94
CA ALA A 52 -4.00 -20.74 22.15
C ALA A 52 -3.13 -21.97 21.84
N GLN A 53 -3.57 -22.83 20.92
CA GLN A 53 -2.79 -24.00 20.49
C GLN A 53 -1.54 -23.60 19.67
N LEU A 54 -1.67 -22.58 18.82
CA LEU A 54 -0.55 -22.07 18.02
C LEU A 54 0.51 -21.42 18.90
N ASN A 55 0.09 -20.70 19.94
CA ASN A 55 0.92 -19.96 20.91
C ASN A 55 2.07 -19.18 20.23
N PRO A 56 1.77 -18.25 19.32
CA PRO A 56 2.77 -17.60 18.50
C PRO A 56 3.61 -16.62 19.30
N GLN A 57 4.88 -16.43 18.88
CA GLN A 57 5.75 -15.38 19.41
C GLN A 57 5.39 -14.01 18.90
N VAL A 58 4.90 -13.93 17.66
CA VAL A 58 4.50 -12.69 16.96
C VAL A 58 3.16 -12.91 16.31
N VAL A 59 2.25 -11.95 16.47
CA VAL A 59 0.98 -11.88 15.72
C VAL A 59 0.95 -10.59 14.94
N MET A 60 0.82 -10.70 13.61
CA MET A 60 0.71 -9.55 12.73
C MET A 60 -0.72 -9.43 12.20
N PHE A 61 -1.29 -8.24 12.35
CA PHE A 61 -2.62 -7.89 11.86
C PHE A 61 -2.50 -7.12 10.54
N ASP A 62 -3.11 -7.67 9.48
CA ASP A 62 -3.25 -6.99 8.19
C ASP A 62 -4.34 -5.92 8.31
N ARG A 63 -3.92 -4.69 8.48
CA ARG A 63 -4.75 -3.49 8.66
C ARG A 63 -5.49 -3.45 10.01
N PHE A 64 -5.87 -2.23 10.41
CA PHE A 64 -6.50 -1.97 11.71
C PHE A 64 -7.79 -2.76 11.95
N MET A 65 -8.54 -3.11 10.89
CA MET A 65 -9.78 -3.87 11.01
C MET A 65 -9.54 -5.28 11.54
N MET A 66 -8.43 -5.93 11.16
CA MET A 66 -8.07 -7.25 11.70
C MET A 66 -7.57 -7.13 13.14
N GLU A 67 -6.88 -6.06 13.47
CA GLU A 67 -6.51 -5.77 14.85
C GLU A 67 -7.74 -5.63 15.75
N GLU A 68 -8.74 -4.84 15.36
CA GLU A 68 -9.99 -4.68 16.12
C GLU A 68 -10.75 -5.98 16.32
N GLN A 69 -10.72 -6.89 15.35
CA GLN A 69 -11.44 -8.16 15.44
C GLN A 69 -10.73 -9.18 16.34
N PHE A 70 -9.42 -9.26 16.30
CA PHE A 70 -8.69 -10.37 16.88
C PHE A 70 -7.73 -10.00 18.01
N SER A 71 -7.34 -8.73 18.16
CA SER A 71 -6.31 -8.31 19.12
C SER A 71 -6.68 -8.63 20.57
N TRP A 72 -7.94 -8.46 20.96
CA TRP A 72 -8.41 -8.79 22.32
C TRP A 72 -8.32 -10.29 22.63
N ARG A 73 -8.55 -11.17 21.63
CA ARG A 73 -8.42 -12.63 21.76
C ARG A 73 -6.95 -13.02 21.89
N VAL A 74 -6.07 -12.38 21.09
CA VAL A 74 -4.62 -12.57 21.20
C VAL A 74 -4.12 -12.11 22.57
N GLU A 75 -4.59 -10.99 23.08
CA GLU A 75 -4.21 -10.51 24.42
C GLU A 75 -4.63 -11.48 25.52
N GLN A 76 -5.81 -12.07 25.39
CA GLN A 76 -6.36 -13.02 26.37
C GLN A 76 -5.62 -14.37 26.36
N HIS A 77 -5.29 -14.91 25.17
CA HIS A 77 -4.77 -16.26 25.02
C HIS A 77 -3.25 -16.34 24.83
N CYS A 78 -2.65 -15.28 24.29
CA CYS A 78 -1.21 -15.18 24.00
C CYS A 78 -0.64 -13.83 24.46
N PRO A 79 -0.72 -13.49 25.77
CA PRO A 79 -0.34 -12.16 26.29
C PRO A 79 1.13 -11.80 26.05
N GLN A 80 2.00 -12.80 25.85
CA GLN A 80 3.43 -12.60 25.58
C GLN A 80 3.77 -12.45 24.09
N ALA A 81 2.80 -12.64 23.19
CA ALA A 81 3.03 -12.43 21.77
C ALA A 81 3.26 -10.94 21.46
N VAL A 82 4.26 -10.65 20.65
CA VAL A 82 4.46 -9.29 20.08
C VAL A 82 3.35 -9.04 19.07
N ARG A 83 2.61 -7.96 19.25
CA ARG A 83 1.51 -7.55 18.34
C ARG A 83 2.03 -6.53 17.36
N VAL A 84 1.99 -6.89 16.10
CA VAL A 84 2.42 -6.06 14.98
C VAL A 84 1.21 -5.66 14.16
N LEU A 85 1.05 -4.38 13.86
CA LEU A 85 0.08 -3.89 12.89
C LEU A 85 0.80 -3.61 11.58
N ASP A 86 0.41 -4.29 10.49
CA ASP A 86 0.75 -3.86 9.14
C ASP A 86 -0.33 -2.89 8.66
N SER A 87 -0.01 -1.59 8.65
CA SER A 87 -1.01 -0.56 8.29
C SER A 87 -1.36 -0.59 6.81
N GLU A 88 -0.49 -1.13 5.96
CA GLU A 88 -0.55 -1.03 4.49
C GLU A 88 -0.49 0.45 4.05
N ASP A 89 -1.60 1.16 4.11
CA ASP A 89 -1.70 2.61 3.99
C ASP A 89 -2.62 3.17 5.10
N LEU A 90 -2.54 4.46 5.38
CA LEU A 90 -3.45 5.10 6.33
C LEU A 90 -4.83 5.29 5.71
N HIS A 91 -5.76 4.43 6.08
CA HIS A 91 -7.13 4.42 5.57
C HIS A 91 -7.85 5.74 5.85
N PHE A 92 -7.68 6.32 7.06
CA PHE A 92 -8.28 7.59 7.40
C PHE A 92 -7.76 8.73 6.51
N LEU A 93 -6.46 8.72 6.17
CA LEU A 93 -5.88 9.73 5.28
C LEU A 93 -6.46 9.63 3.87
N ARG A 94 -6.55 8.41 3.33
CA ARG A 94 -7.16 8.15 2.03
C ARG A 94 -8.61 8.62 2.00
N HIS A 95 -9.38 8.33 3.05
CA HIS A 95 -10.76 8.77 3.21
C HIS A 95 -10.90 10.28 3.31
N ALA A 96 -10.05 10.94 4.11
CA ALA A 96 -10.02 12.38 4.27
C ALA A 96 -9.76 13.09 2.93
N ARG A 97 -8.78 12.61 2.18
CA ARG A 97 -8.45 13.13 0.83
C ARG A 97 -9.59 12.94 -0.17
N HIS A 98 -10.26 11.79 -0.12
CA HIS A 98 -11.43 11.53 -0.97
C HIS A 98 -12.59 12.48 -0.64
N ALA A 99 -12.87 12.70 0.64
CA ALA A 99 -13.90 13.65 1.09
C ALA A 99 -13.57 15.09 0.65
N ALA A 100 -12.32 15.51 0.84
CA ALA A 100 -11.85 16.83 0.40
C ALA A 100 -11.98 17.01 -1.11
N LEU A 101 -11.59 16.01 -1.90
CA LEU A 101 -11.75 16.03 -3.36
C LEU A 101 -13.22 16.16 -3.78
N LYS A 102 -14.14 15.45 -3.11
CA LYS A 102 -15.59 15.58 -3.36
C LYS A 102 -16.13 16.99 -3.00
N ALA A 103 -15.52 17.65 -2.03
CA ALA A 103 -15.82 19.02 -1.68
C ALA A 103 -15.16 20.08 -2.60
N GLY A 104 -14.46 19.64 -3.66
CA GLY A 104 -13.79 20.51 -4.62
C GLY A 104 -12.43 21.08 -4.16
N ILE A 105 -11.88 20.53 -3.07
CA ILE A 105 -10.55 20.92 -2.59
C ILE A 105 -9.48 20.22 -3.45
N THR A 106 -8.45 20.96 -3.84
CA THR A 106 -7.39 20.46 -4.70
C THR A 106 -6.58 19.36 -4.02
N ALA A 107 -6.26 18.33 -4.78
CA ALA A 107 -5.63 17.09 -4.29
C ALA A 107 -4.20 17.25 -3.70
N ASN A 108 -3.51 18.33 -4.02
CA ASN A 108 -2.12 18.59 -3.58
C ASN A 108 -2.02 19.22 -2.18
N GLN A 109 -3.14 19.47 -1.50
CA GLN A 109 -3.18 20.03 -0.17
C GLN A 109 -3.50 18.95 0.88
N MET A 110 -2.94 19.11 2.09
CA MET A 110 -3.35 18.31 3.23
C MET A 110 -4.83 18.57 3.52
N PRO A 111 -5.67 17.55 3.71
CA PRO A 111 -7.06 17.77 4.11
C PRO A 111 -7.16 18.59 5.39
N ALA A 112 -8.18 19.43 5.47
CA ALA A 112 -8.49 20.17 6.69
C ALA A 112 -8.75 19.20 7.86
N ASP A 113 -8.56 19.70 9.07
CA ASP A 113 -8.65 18.91 10.31
C ASP A 113 -10.00 18.19 10.46
N GLU A 114 -11.09 18.82 10.01
CA GLU A 114 -12.44 18.22 10.02
C GLU A 114 -12.55 16.91 9.23
N TYR A 115 -11.79 16.76 8.14
CA TYR A 115 -11.72 15.51 7.37
C TYR A 115 -10.73 14.54 7.98
N LEU A 116 -9.61 15.06 8.53
CA LEU A 116 -8.50 14.24 9.02
C LEU A 116 -8.85 13.57 10.35
N TYR A 117 -9.47 14.29 11.31
CA TYR A 117 -9.82 13.76 12.64
C TYR A 117 -11.19 13.08 12.66
N SER A 118 -11.43 12.18 11.71
CA SER A 118 -12.69 11.45 11.52
C SER A 118 -12.85 10.28 12.52
N GLU A 119 -14.04 9.67 12.56
CA GLU A 119 -14.29 8.44 13.33
C GLU A 119 -13.37 7.30 12.85
N LEU A 120 -13.08 7.26 11.55
CA LEU A 120 -12.14 6.28 11.00
C LEU A 120 -10.72 6.51 11.54
N ALA A 121 -10.29 7.77 11.65
CA ALA A 121 -9.00 8.10 12.24
C ALA A 121 -8.90 7.65 13.69
N LYS A 122 -9.95 7.87 14.50
CA LYS A 122 -9.97 7.41 15.89
C LYS A 122 -9.76 5.90 16.02
N ARG A 123 -10.40 5.12 15.15
CA ARG A 123 -10.28 3.66 15.13
C ARG A 123 -8.88 3.22 14.73
N GLU A 124 -8.36 3.76 13.62
CA GLU A 124 -7.05 3.37 13.10
C GLU A 124 -5.91 3.81 14.04
N ILE A 125 -5.97 5.02 14.58
CA ILE A 125 -5.02 5.50 15.59
C ILE A 125 -5.08 4.66 16.87
N ALA A 126 -6.28 4.25 17.30
CA ALA A 126 -6.42 3.37 18.46
C ALA A 126 -5.79 2.00 18.21
N ALA A 127 -5.94 1.43 17.01
CA ALA A 127 -5.29 0.16 16.63
C ALA A 127 -3.75 0.30 16.62
N ILE A 128 -3.23 1.39 16.08
CA ILE A 128 -1.79 1.72 16.10
C ILE A 128 -1.27 1.75 17.53
N LEU A 129 -1.96 2.46 18.43
CA LEU A 129 -1.55 2.60 19.82
C LEU A 129 -1.65 1.27 20.62
N ARG A 130 -2.59 0.38 20.27
CA ARG A 130 -2.74 -0.91 20.95
C ARG A 130 -1.68 -1.93 20.57
N CYS A 131 -1.04 -1.78 19.41
CA CYS A 131 0.02 -2.67 18.95
C CYS A 131 1.38 -2.31 19.55
N ASP A 132 2.27 -3.30 19.63
CA ASP A 132 3.64 -3.11 20.12
C ASP A 132 4.52 -2.49 19.02
N ILE A 133 4.25 -2.83 17.76
CA ILE A 133 4.91 -2.27 16.57
C ILE A 133 3.85 -2.00 15.50
N THR A 134 3.91 -0.85 14.86
CA THR A 134 3.15 -0.57 13.64
C THR A 134 4.10 -0.38 12.48
N LEU A 135 3.95 -1.19 11.44
CA LEU A 135 4.68 -1.07 10.19
C LEU A 135 4.01 0.00 9.34
N THR A 136 4.75 1.02 8.98
CA THR A 136 4.31 2.10 8.09
C THR A 136 5.07 2.02 6.79
N ILE A 137 4.36 1.99 5.68
CA ILE A 137 4.95 1.82 4.35
C ILE A 137 5.60 3.11 3.83
N SER A 138 5.22 4.26 4.37
CA SER A 138 5.60 5.59 3.89
C SER A 138 6.19 6.46 5.00
N GLU A 139 7.32 7.13 4.74
CA GLU A 139 7.91 8.10 5.66
C GLU A 139 7.02 9.34 5.85
N PHE A 140 6.25 9.69 4.82
CA PHE A 140 5.23 10.72 4.93
C PHE A 140 4.21 10.36 6.00
N GLU A 141 3.67 9.14 5.97
CA GLU A 141 2.69 8.66 6.93
C GLU A 141 3.28 8.57 8.35
N MET A 142 4.54 8.10 8.48
CA MET A 142 5.24 8.16 9.77
C MET A 142 5.30 9.58 10.33
N THR A 143 5.69 10.54 9.50
CA THR A 143 5.76 11.95 9.88
C THR A 143 4.40 12.50 10.26
N LEU A 144 3.35 12.17 9.51
CA LEU A 144 1.97 12.55 9.80
C LEU A 144 1.53 11.99 11.17
N LEU A 145 1.74 10.70 11.42
CA LEU A 145 1.40 10.05 12.69
C LEU A 145 2.11 10.70 13.88
N GLN A 146 3.40 10.97 13.74
CA GLN A 146 4.20 11.59 14.80
C GLN A 146 3.82 13.05 15.05
N ARG A 147 3.68 13.86 14.00
CA ARG A 147 3.47 15.32 14.14
C ARG A 147 2.03 15.71 14.41
N ARG A 148 1.06 15.03 13.81
CA ARG A 148 -0.37 15.38 13.93
C ARG A 148 -1.09 14.59 15.01
N PHE A 149 -0.74 13.32 15.19
CA PHE A 149 -1.38 12.41 16.15
C PHE A 149 -0.49 12.11 17.36
N GLN A 150 0.73 12.64 17.38
CA GLN A 150 1.71 12.46 18.47
C GLN A 150 1.95 10.99 18.83
N ILE A 151 1.95 10.12 17.82
CA ILE A 151 2.22 8.71 18.01
C ILE A 151 3.70 8.55 18.39
N PRO A 152 4.02 7.80 19.48
CA PRO A 152 5.39 7.56 19.90
C PRO A 152 6.22 6.89 18.81
N ALA A 153 7.43 7.38 18.56
CA ALA A 153 8.34 6.82 17.56
C ALA A 153 8.67 5.34 17.84
N ASP A 154 8.67 4.96 19.12
CA ASP A 154 9.06 3.61 19.55
C ASP A 154 8.11 2.52 19.11
N ILE A 155 6.84 2.86 18.83
CA ILE A 155 5.86 1.91 18.31
C ILE A 155 5.72 1.97 16.79
N LEU A 156 6.42 2.88 16.11
CA LEU A 156 6.41 2.98 14.65
C LEU A 156 7.68 2.37 14.05
N HIS A 157 7.52 1.70 12.92
CA HIS A 157 8.63 1.16 12.15
C HIS A 157 8.41 1.38 10.66
N TYR A 158 9.36 2.07 10.00
CA TYR A 158 9.32 2.24 8.55
C TYR A 158 9.64 0.92 7.86
N CYS A 159 8.64 0.36 7.21
CA CYS A 159 8.71 -0.91 6.49
C CYS A 159 8.11 -0.76 5.09
N PRO A 160 8.86 -0.17 4.14
CA PRO A 160 8.39 -0.02 2.77
C PRO A 160 8.42 -1.35 2.02
N PHE A 161 8.14 -1.32 0.72
CA PHE A 161 8.44 -2.47 -0.14
C PHE A 161 9.89 -2.91 0.02
N MET A 162 10.11 -4.22 0.06
CA MET A 162 11.42 -4.84 0.17
C MET A 162 11.73 -5.54 -1.15
N LEU A 163 12.61 -4.93 -1.94
CA LEU A 163 12.86 -5.36 -3.32
C LEU A 163 14.27 -5.94 -3.46
N GLU A 164 14.38 -7.00 -4.24
CA GLU A 164 15.64 -7.58 -4.69
C GLU A 164 15.99 -7.04 -6.08
N ARG A 165 17.27 -6.89 -6.37
CA ARG A 165 17.72 -6.50 -7.71
C ARG A 165 17.36 -7.60 -8.72
N GLY A 166 16.93 -7.20 -9.92
CA GLY A 166 16.66 -8.16 -11.00
C GLY A 166 15.32 -8.90 -10.85
N GLN A 167 14.31 -8.31 -10.22
CA GLN A 167 12.98 -8.92 -10.09
C GLN A 167 12.22 -9.09 -11.42
N ALA A 168 12.63 -8.41 -12.49
CA ALA A 168 12.10 -8.72 -13.82
C ALA A 168 12.87 -9.91 -14.40
N ASP A 169 12.24 -11.09 -14.47
CA ASP A 169 12.80 -12.34 -14.99
C ASP A 169 12.86 -12.35 -16.53
N PHE A 170 12.89 -11.19 -17.17
CA PHE A 170 12.90 -11.06 -18.63
C PHE A 170 13.73 -9.86 -19.08
N GLU A 171 14.19 -9.92 -20.32
CA GLU A 171 14.89 -8.81 -20.97
C GLU A 171 13.95 -7.63 -21.17
N LEU A 172 14.36 -6.45 -20.69
CA LEU A 172 13.55 -5.24 -20.78
C LEU A 172 13.62 -4.64 -22.18
N PRO A 173 12.47 -4.34 -22.81
CA PRO A 173 12.46 -3.74 -24.14
C PRO A 173 13.08 -2.35 -24.15
N GLU A 174 13.77 -2.02 -25.24
CA GLU A 174 14.30 -0.70 -25.52
C GLU A 174 13.19 0.29 -25.90
N PHE A 175 13.48 1.59 -25.86
CA PHE A 175 12.52 2.65 -26.18
C PHE A 175 11.78 2.43 -27.51
N SER A 176 12.49 2.02 -28.56
CA SER A 176 11.92 1.80 -29.90
C SER A 176 10.94 0.63 -29.98
N GLN A 177 11.07 -0.33 -29.08
CA GLN A 177 10.22 -1.53 -29.01
C GLN A 177 8.93 -1.29 -28.23
N ARG A 178 8.88 -0.24 -27.39
CA ARG A 178 7.72 0.11 -26.56
C ARG A 178 6.79 1.06 -27.30
N GLN A 179 5.49 0.92 -27.17
CA GLN A 179 4.58 1.63 -28.05
C GLN A 179 3.47 2.45 -27.39
N HIS A 180 2.80 1.97 -26.38
CA HIS A 180 1.57 2.57 -25.86
C HIS A 180 1.80 3.19 -24.47
N PHE A 181 0.80 3.94 -24.01
CA PHE A 181 0.66 4.28 -22.61
C PHE A 181 -0.03 3.15 -21.85
N VAL A 182 0.28 2.97 -20.58
CA VAL A 182 -0.39 2.03 -19.71
C VAL A 182 -0.88 2.71 -18.46
N SER A 183 -2.04 2.28 -17.95
CA SER A 183 -2.51 2.53 -16.59
C SER A 183 -2.97 1.21 -15.99
N ILE A 184 -2.52 0.88 -14.79
CA ILE A 184 -2.80 -0.41 -14.17
C ILE A 184 -3.24 -0.25 -12.71
N GLY A 185 -4.22 -1.07 -12.27
CA GLY A 185 -4.65 -1.11 -10.88
C GLY A 185 -6.01 -1.74 -10.66
N ASN A 186 -6.22 -2.33 -9.48
CA ASN A 186 -7.48 -2.94 -9.11
C ASN A 186 -8.63 -1.90 -9.10
N PHE A 187 -9.71 -2.17 -9.82
CA PHE A 187 -10.86 -1.26 -9.94
C PHE A 187 -11.71 -1.16 -8.67
N ARG A 188 -11.62 -2.12 -7.75
CA ARG A 188 -12.29 -2.04 -6.45
C ARG A 188 -11.62 -1.01 -5.52
N HIS A 189 -10.38 -0.62 -5.81
CA HIS A 189 -9.68 0.43 -5.08
C HIS A 189 -10.07 1.79 -5.66
N GLU A 190 -10.82 2.58 -4.91
CA GLU A 190 -11.41 3.85 -5.36
C GLU A 190 -10.41 4.83 -6.01
N PRO A 191 -9.18 5.04 -5.49
CA PRO A 191 -8.21 5.90 -6.16
C PRO A 191 -7.87 5.47 -7.58
N ASN A 192 -7.82 4.15 -7.85
CA ASN A 192 -7.55 3.63 -9.19
C ASN A 192 -8.73 3.89 -10.13
N TRP A 193 -9.95 3.65 -9.66
CA TRP A 193 -11.15 3.93 -10.45
C TRP A 193 -11.27 5.42 -10.78
N ASP A 194 -11.03 6.30 -9.83
CA ASP A 194 -11.01 7.72 -10.04
C ASP A 194 -9.96 8.16 -11.06
N ALA A 195 -8.74 7.63 -10.94
CA ALA A 195 -7.66 7.90 -11.90
C ALA A 195 -8.00 7.49 -13.34
N VAL A 196 -8.66 6.33 -13.52
CA VAL A 196 -9.13 5.87 -14.85
C VAL A 196 -10.19 6.81 -15.42
N ARG A 197 -11.13 7.28 -14.60
CA ARG A 197 -12.12 8.27 -15.03
C ARG A 197 -11.45 9.60 -15.38
N TYR A 198 -10.54 10.07 -14.56
CA TYR A 198 -9.82 11.32 -14.80
C TYR A 198 -8.95 11.25 -16.07
N LEU A 199 -8.31 10.10 -16.31
CA LEU A 199 -7.65 9.83 -17.59
C LEU A 199 -8.65 9.96 -18.75
N LYS A 200 -9.79 9.29 -18.70
CA LYS A 200 -10.77 9.27 -19.79
C LYS A 200 -11.38 10.63 -20.07
N GLU A 201 -11.80 11.31 -19.01
CA GLU A 201 -12.63 12.51 -19.11
C GLU A 201 -11.80 13.78 -19.34
N THR A 202 -10.56 13.84 -18.80
CA THR A 202 -9.76 15.07 -18.77
C THR A 202 -8.40 14.95 -19.48
N LEU A 203 -7.58 13.99 -19.09
CA LEU A 203 -6.17 13.97 -19.51
C LEU A 203 -5.98 13.35 -20.89
N TRP A 204 -6.64 12.23 -21.17
CA TRP A 204 -6.48 11.53 -22.45
C TRP A 204 -6.88 12.35 -23.67
N PRO A 205 -7.96 13.14 -23.64
CA PRO A 205 -8.28 14.04 -24.76
C PRO A 205 -7.20 15.07 -25.05
N LEU A 206 -6.50 15.57 -24.03
CA LEU A 206 -5.40 16.53 -24.19
C LEU A 206 -4.16 15.85 -24.80
N ILE A 207 -3.80 14.66 -24.34
CA ILE A 207 -2.70 13.85 -24.87
C ILE A 207 -3.00 13.45 -26.32
N ARG A 208 -4.20 12.94 -26.57
CA ARG A 208 -4.61 12.40 -27.87
C ARG A 208 -4.67 13.45 -28.96
N ARG A 209 -4.95 14.71 -28.60
CA ARG A 209 -4.90 15.86 -29.53
C ARG A 209 -3.50 16.04 -30.10
N GLN A 210 -2.45 15.82 -29.33
CA GLN A 210 -1.05 15.97 -29.73
C GLN A 210 -0.47 14.68 -30.32
N LEU A 211 -0.99 13.52 -29.91
CA LEU A 211 -0.59 12.19 -30.36
C LEU A 211 -1.79 11.42 -30.94
N PRO A 212 -2.28 11.76 -32.14
CA PRO A 212 -3.52 11.20 -32.70
C PRO A 212 -3.50 9.67 -32.91
N ALA A 213 -2.34 9.04 -33.02
CA ALA A 213 -2.20 7.59 -33.17
C ALA A 213 -1.94 6.84 -31.87
N ALA A 214 -1.66 7.53 -30.75
CA ALA A 214 -1.33 6.88 -29.49
C ALA A 214 -2.51 6.07 -28.92
N GLN A 215 -2.19 5.04 -28.15
CA GLN A 215 -3.15 4.22 -27.42
C GLN A 215 -2.84 4.26 -25.92
N LEU A 216 -3.88 4.21 -25.10
CA LEU A 216 -3.80 3.99 -23.67
C LEU A 216 -4.45 2.64 -23.34
N HIS A 217 -3.65 1.73 -22.81
CA HIS A 217 -4.09 0.43 -22.34
C HIS A 217 -4.36 0.51 -20.83
N VAL A 218 -5.58 0.19 -20.44
CA VAL A 218 -6.01 0.21 -19.04
C VAL A 218 -6.22 -1.21 -18.56
N TYR A 219 -5.41 -1.64 -17.59
CA TYR A 219 -5.47 -2.96 -16.99
C TYR A 219 -5.94 -2.89 -15.54
N GLY A 220 -6.63 -3.95 -15.09
CA GLY A 220 -6.98 -4.09 -13.69
C GLY A 220 -7.99 -5.20 -13.43
N ALA A 221 -7.90 -5.75 -12.21
CA ALA A 221 -8.86 -6.74 -11.72
C ALA A 221 -10.22 -6.10 -11.43
N TYR A 222 -11.28 -6.91 -11.55
CA TYR A 222 -12.66 -6.59 -11.17
C TYR A 222 -13.22 -5.31 -11.82
N PRO A 223 -13.15 -5.15 -13.15
CA PRO A 223 -13.69 -3.98 -13.81
C PRO A 223 -15.23 -3.93 -13.63
N PRO A 224 -15.78 -2.85 -13.07
CA PRO A 224 -17.23 -2.71 -12.99
C PRO A 224 -17.83 -2.51 -14.38
N LYS A 225 -19.11 -2.85 -14.57
CA LYS A 225 -19.82 -2.68 -15.88
C LYS A 225 -19.67 -1.27 -16.46
N LYS A 226 -19.65 -0.23 -15.60
CA LYS A 226 -19.42 1.15 -16.03
C LYS A 226 -18.00 1.41 -16.54
N ALA A 227 -17.01 0.61 -16.18
CA ALA A 227 -15.67 0.74 -16.71
C ALA A 227 -15.59 0.26 -18.16
N THR A 228 -16.30 -0.81 -18.53
CA THR A 228 -16.33 -1.32 -19.90
C THR A 228 -16.89 -0.29 -20.89
N GLN A 229 -17.78 0.60 -20.42
CA GLN A 229 -18.33 1.69 -21.23
C GLN A 229 -17.30 2.78 -21.58
N LEU A 230 -16.16 2.83 -20.90
CA LEU A 230 -15.09 3.77 -21.20
C LEU A 230 -14.21 3.33 -22.37
N HIS A 231 -14.27 2.05 -22.73
CA HIS A 231 -13.53 1.49 -23.86
C HIS A 231 -13.95 2.17 -25.17
N ASN A 232 -12.96 2.62 -25.97
CA ASN A 232 -13.24 3.29 -27.22
C ASN A 232 -12.01 3.21 -28.16
N ASP A 233 -12.07 2.32 -29.14
CA ASP A 233 -10.99 2.10 -30.12
C ASP A 233 -10.66 3.36 -30.93
N LYS A 234 -11.69 4.12 -31.33
CA LYS A 234 -11.51 5.35 -32.13
C LYS A 234 -10.73 6.42 -31.35
N GLN A 235 -10.90 6.44 -30.03
CA GLN A 235 -10.16 7.33 -29.13
C GLN A 235 -8.84 6.73 -28.65
N GLY A 236 -8.53 5.48 -29.00
CA GLY A 236 -7.35 4.77 -28.50
C GLY A 236 -7.35 4.56 -26.98
N PHE A 237 -8.54 4.53 -26.33
CA PHE A 237 -8.69 4.26 -24.91
C PHE A 237 -9.18 2.83 -24.72
N LEU A 238 -8.26 1.91 -24.42
CA LEU A 238 -8.52 0.48 -24.51
C LEU A 238 -8.54 -0.15 -23.10
N LEU A 239 -9.72 -0.57 -22.67
CA LEU A 239 -9.83 -1.38 -21.46
C LEU A 239 -9.43 -2.82 -21.77
N LYS A 240 -8.38 -3.31 -21.14
CA LYS A 240 -7.80 -4.65 -21.37
C LYS A 240 -8.22 -5.69 -20.32
N GLY A 241 -8.71 -5.25 -19.15
CA GLY A 241 -9.09 -6.16 -18.07
C GLY A 241 -7.90 -6.65 -17.24
N TRP A 242 -7.92 -7.91 -16.85
CA TRP A 242 -6.85 -8.53 -16.06
C TRP A 242 -5.54 -8.64 -16.84
N ALA A 243 -4.42 -8.50 -16.14
CA ALA A 243 -3.09 -8.75 -16.66
C ALA A 243 -2.52 -9.98 -15.93
N ASP A 244 -2.23 -11.05 -16.66
CA ASP A 244 -1.63 -12.27 -16.09
C ASP A 244 -0.23 -11.99 -15.55
N ASP A 245 0.52 -11.14 -16.26
CA ASP A 245 1.82 -10.63 -15.84
C ASP A 245 1.81 -9.10 -15.90
N ALA A 246 1.65 -8.47 -14.73
CA ALA A 246 1.59 -7.03 -14.61
C ALA A 246 2.94 -6.36 -14.96
N LEU A 247 4.07 -6.99 -14.61
CA LEU A 247 5.39 -6.43 -14.92
C LEU A 247 5.64 -6.44 -16.42
N ARG A 248 5.26 -7.51 -17.11
CA ARG A 248 5.40 -7.59 -18.57
C ARG A 248 4.58 -6.53 -19.29
N VAL A 249 3.33 -6.37 -18.90
CA VAL A 249 2.44 -5.34 -19.43
C VAL A 249 3.00 -3.92 -19.24
N VAL A 250 3.61 -3.66 -18.09
CA VAL A 250 4.25 -2.37 -17.80
C VAL A 250 5.54 -2.21 -18.60
N ALA A 251 6.34 -3.26 -18.74
CA ALA A 251 7.59 -3.23 -19.50
C ALA A 251 7.36 -2.97 -21.00
N ASP A 252 6.29 -3.51 -21.58
CA ASP A 252 5.95 -3.32 -23.00
C ASP A 252 5.42 -1.90 -23.29
N ALA A 253 4.99 -1.19 -22.27
CA ALA A 253 4.49 0.17 -22.41
C ALA A 253 5.62 1.20 -22.45
N ARG A 254 5.44 2.28 -23.22
CA ARG A 254 6.40 3.37 -23.28
C ARG A 254 6.35 4.27 -22.05
N VAL A 255 5.16 4.56 -21.54
CA VAL A 255 4.93 5.42 -20.36
C VAL A 255 3.79 4.87 -19.52
N LEU A 256 3.98 4.83 -18.20
CA LEU A 256 2.91 4.56 -17.24
C LEU A 256 2.25 5.87 -16.80
N LEU A 257 0.92 5.94 -16.88
CA LEU A 257 0.11 7.07 -16.40
C LEU A 257 -0.62 6.70 -15.10
N ALA A 258 -0.33 7.43 -14.04
CA ALA A 258 -0.92 7.22 -12.71
C ALA A 258 -1.40 8.54 -12.07
N PRO A 259 -2.43 9.21 -12.64
CA PRO A 259 -2.89 10.52 -12.16
C PRO A 259 -3.82 10.39 -10.96
N LEU A 260 -3.27 9.99 -9.83
CA LEU A 260 -4.02 9.76 -8.59
C LEU A 260 -4.38 11.10 -7.94
N ARG A 261 -5.66 11.41 -7.82
CA ARG A 261 -6.14 12.65 -7.20
C ARG A 261 -6.32 12.53 -5.68
N PHE A 262 -6.39 11.31 -5.15
CA PHE A 262 -6.36 10.99 -3.73
C PHE A 262 -5.76 9.60 -3.52
N GLY A 263 -5.39 9.30 -2.29
CA GLY A 263 -4.76 8.03 -1.89
C GLY A 263 -3.90 8.21 -0.65
N ALA A 264 -3.30 7.13 -0.20
CA ALA A 264 -2.33 7.08 0.88
C ALA A 264 -1.28 6.00 0.55
N GLY A 265 -0.27 5.82 1.38
CA GLY A 265 0.77 4.83 1.22
C GLY A 265 1.63 4.97 -0.05
N LEU A 266 2.42 3.96 -0.33
CA LEU A 266 3.22 3.84 -1.56
C LEU A 266 2.38 3.25 -2.69
N LYS A 267 2.63 3.73 -3.90
CA LYS A 267 1.89 3.30 -5.10
C LYS A 267 2.68 2.20 -5.81
N GLY A 268 2.36 0.94 -5.54
CA GLY A 268 3.05 -0.23 -6.11
C GLY A 268 3.27 -0.14 -7.63
N LYS A 269 2.28 0.35 -8.37
CA LYS A 269 2.39 0.53 -9.83
C LYS A 269 3.55 1.45 -10.27
N LEU A 270 3.95 2.43 -9.46
CA LEU A 270 5.11 3.28 -9.75
C LEU A 270 6.42 2.53 -9.48
N ILE A 271 6.41 1.64 -8.48
CA ILE A 271 7.51 0.74 -8.19
C ILE A 271 7.66 -0.28 -9.32
N ASP A 272 6.56 -0.90 -9.75
CA ASP A 272 6.56 -1.84 -10.89
C ASP A 272 7.09 -1.17 -12.16
N ALA A 273 6.68 0.09 -12.40
CA ALA A 273 7.20 0.87 -13.53
C ALA A 273 8.71 1.10 -13.44
N ALA A 274 9.21 1.46 -12.28
CA ALA A 274 10.64 1.66 -12.06
C ALA A 274 11.45 0.35 -12.19
N LEU A 275 10.94 -0.77 -11.70
CA LEU A 275 11.53 -2.11 -11.89
C LEU A 275 11.58 -2.52 -13.37
N CYS A 276 10.56 -2.13 -14.14
CA CYS A 276 10.47 -2.38 -15.58
C CYS A 276 11.20 -1.32 -16.42
N HIS A 277 11.89 -0.38 -15.82
CA HIS A 277 12.50 0.75 -16.54
C HIS A 277 11.50 1.49 -17.44
N THR A 278 10.24 1.57 -17.00
CA THR A 278 9.17 2.31 -17.68
C THR A 278 8.97 3.64 -16.97
N PRO A 279 9.26 4.79 -17.58
CA PRO A 279 8.99 6.07 -16.96
C PRO A 279 7.52 6.20 -16.57
N ALA A 280 7.27 6.74 -15.39
CA ALA A 280 5.94 6.98 -14.87
C ALA A 280 5.68 8.47 -14.74
N LEU A 281 4.47 8.90 -15.15
CA LEU A 281 3.95 10.22 -14.90
C LEU A 281 2.81 10.13 -13.89
N THR A 282 2.90 10.94 -12.83
CA THR A 282 1.95 10.89 -11.73
C THR A 282 1.61 12.29 -11.21
N THR A 283 0.83 12.36 -10.14
CA THR A 283 0.49 13.59 -9.41
C THR A 283 1.32 13.73 -8.14
N THR A 284 1.20 14.84 -7.46
CA THR A 284 1.80 15.03 -6.12
C THR A 284 1.39 13.92 -5.16
N ILE A 285 0.12 13.53 -5.12
CA ILE A 285 -0.39 12.42 -4.29
C ILE A 285 0.19 11.07 -4.74
N GLY A 286 0.31 10.87 -6.05
CA GLY A 286 0.89 9.63 -6.57
C GLY A 286 2.37 9.46 -6.22
N ALA A 287 3.14 10.54 -6.25
CA ALA A 287 4.58 10.55 -5.96
C ALA A 287 4.94 10.49 -4.47
N GLU A 288 3.94 10.72 -3.59
CA GLU A 288 4.16 10.78 -2.14
C GLU A 288 4.77 9.48 -1.60
N GLY A 289 5.75 9.61 -0.72
CA GLY A 289 6.48 8.49 -0.12
C GLY A 289 7.48 7.79 -1.05
N LEU A 290 7.38 8.00 -2.37
CA LEU A 290 8.29 7.39 -3.33
C LEU A 290 9.39 8.36 -3.80
N TYR A 291 9.02 9.56 -4.21
CA TYR A 291 9.94 10.50 -4.84
C TYR A 291 10.09 11.83 -4.11
N ARG A 292 9.18 12.20 -3.24
CA ARG A 292 9.06 13.58 -2.77
C ARG A 292 9.40 13.84 -1.30
N ASP A 293 9.43 12.85 -0.41
CA ASP A 293 9.34 13.09 1.03
C ASP A 293 10.64 13.13 1.80
N SER A 294 11.73 13.46 1.18
CA SER A 294 12.92 13.70 1.98
C SER A 294 13.08 15.18 2.35
N ASP A 295 12.28 15.65 3.29
CA ASP A 295 12.68 16.75 4.18
C ASP A 295 13.92 16.33 5.01
N ASP A 296 14.25 15.04 5.06
CA ASP A 296 15.45 14.52 5.67
C ASP A 296 16.67 14.85 4.79
N ALA A 297 17.50 15.76 5.31
CA ALA A 297 18.75 16.16 4.66
C ALA A 297 19.70 14.96 4.42
N ARG A 298 19.63 13.90 5.25
CA ARG A 298 20.45 12.69 5.10
C ARG A 298 20.03 11.87 3.88
N GLN A 299 18.72 11.76 3.62
CA GLN A 299 18.23 11.07 2.43
C GLN A 299 18.58 11.84 1.17
N ARG A 300 18.39 13.17 1.17
CA ARG A 300 18.82 14.02 0.03
C ARG A 300 20.31 13.89 -0.25
N ALA A 301 21.12 13.89 0.79
CA ALA A 301 22.57 13.65 0.67
C ALA A 301 22.88 12.24 0.12
N GLY A 302 22.12 11.23 0.52
CA GLY A 302 22.24 9.86 0.00
C GLY A 302 21.93 9.77 -1.49
N TYR A 303 20.87 10.43 -1.98
CA TYR A 303 20.56 10.48 -3.41
C TYR A 303 21.64 11.25 -4.19
N ALA A 304 22.06 12.40 -3.68
CA ALA A 304 23.13 13.19 -4.30
C ALA A 304 24.44 12.40 -4.39
N ALA A 305 24.81 11.68 -3.32
CA ALA A 305 26.00 10.83 -3.29
C ALA A 305 25.89 9.63 -4.27
N ALA A 306 24.69 9.13 -4.50
CA ALA A 306 24.41 8.09 -5.50
C ALA A 306 24.24 8.64 -6.94
N GLY A 307 24.36 9.97 -7.14
CA GLY A 307 24.17 10.61 -8.43
C GLY A 307 22.72 10.60 -8.95
N VAL A 308 21.75 10.40 -8.05
CA VAL A 308 20.33 10.34 -8.41
C VAL A 308 19.71 11.73 -8.46
N ASN A 309 19.21 12.12 -9.61
CA ASN A 309 18.38 13.31 -9.74
C ASN A 309 16.91 12.95 -9.55
N LEU A 310 16.34 13.28 -8.40
CA LEU A 310 14.93 13.00 -8.08
C LEU A 310 13.96 13.72 -9.03
N ALA A 311 14.34 14.87 -9.61
CA ALA A 311 13.51 15.59 -10.56
C ALA A 311 13.34 14.82 -11.89
N ASP A 312 14.34 14.03 -12.25
CA ASP A 312 14.25 13.15 -13.44
C ASP A 312 13.45 11.87 -13.12
N ALA A 313 13.57 11.34 -11.89
CA ALA A 313 12.88 10.12 -11.49
C ALA A 313 11.36 10.31 -11.31
N ALA A 314 10.96 11.49 -10.88
CA ALA A 314 9.58 11.82 -10.54
C ALA A 314 9.02 12.87 -11.50
N LEU A 315 8.42 12.44 -12.59
CA LEU A 315 7.64 13.33 -13.42
C LEU A 315 6.25 13.51 -12.79
N VAL A 316 6.04 14.67 -12.18
CA VAL A 316 4.86 14.98 -11.37
C VAL A 316 4.18 16.21 -11.92
N ALA A 317 2.88 16.10 -12.21
CA ALA A 317 2.05 17.25 -12.58
C ALA A 317 0.63 17.09 -12.02
N ASP A 318 0.13 18.14 -11.37
CA ASP A 318 -1.25 18.21 -10.90
C ASP A 318 -2.15 18.99 -11.89
N ASP A 319 -1.57 19.90 -12.68
CA ASP A 319 -2.29 20.62 -13.74
C ASP A 319 -2.49 19.72 -14.96
N PRO A 320 -3.72 19.63 -15.51
CA PRO A 320 -4.02 18.77 -16.63
C PRO A 320 -3.24 19.08 -17.92
N ALA A 321 -2.99 20.34 -18.21
CA ALA A 321 -2.27 20.73 -19.42
C ALA A 321 -0.79 20.39 -19.30
N GLU A 322 -0.20 20.62 -18.14
CA GLU A 322 1.18 20.26 -17.84
C GLU A 322 1.35 18.73 -17.82
N TYR A 323 0.40 18.00 -17.23
CA TYR A 323 0.40 16.53 -17.26
C TYR A 323 0.41 16.00 -18.71
N ALA A 324 -0.46 16.54 -19.56
CA ALA A 324 -0.53 16.14 -20.95
C ALA A 324 0.76 16.50 -21.72
N ARG A 325 1.36 17.67 -21.46
CA ARG A 325 2.63 18.09 -22.07
C ARG A 325 3.76 17.12 -21.72
N LEU A 326 3.92 16.80 -20.44
CA LEU A 326 4.94 15.86 -19.96
C LEU A 326 4.72 14.44 -20.49
N ALA A 327 3.47 13.98 -20.59
CA ALA A 327 3.15 12.68 -21.17
C ALA A 327 3.58 12.59 -22.64
N VAL A 328 3.33 13.65 -23.42
CA VAL A 328 3.74 13.73 -24.83
C VAL A 328 5.26 13.75 -24.97
N GLU A 329 5.94 14.53 -24.16
CA GLU A 329 7.40 14.61 -24.16
C GLU A 329 8.06 13.26 -23.85
N LEU A 330 7.61 12.58 -22.76
CA LEU A 330 8.08 11.23 -22.44
C LEU A 330 7.83 10.22 -23.56
N TYR A 331 6.70 10.34 -24.23
CA TYR A 331 6.35 9.42 -25.31
C TYR A 331 7.20 9.60 -26.56
N GLN A 332 7.62 10.84 -26.89
CA GLN A 332 8.31 11.17 -28.11
C GLN A 332 9.82 11.31 -27.94
N GLN A 333 10.31 11.77 -26.79
CA GLN A 333 11.70 12.16 -26.60
C GLN A 333 12.52 11.07 -25.92
N GLN A 334 13.20 10.23 -26.71
CA GLN A 334 14.03 9.13 -26.16
C GLN A 334 15.05 9.58 -25.11
N PRO A 335 15.78 10.71 -25.23
CA PRO A 335 16.74 11.11 -24.19
C PRO A 335 16.09 11.43 -22.85
N GLN A 336 14.89 12.03 -22.84
CA GLN A 336 14.14 12.31 -21.62
C GLN A 336 13.59 11.02 -21.02
N TRP A 337 13.05 10.15 -21.86
CA TRP A 337 12.58 8.83 -21.47
C TRP A 337 13.69 8.03 -20.78
N GLN A 338 14.90 7.99 -21.36
CA GLN A 338 16.05 7.27 -20.79
C GLN A 338 16.48 7.85 -19.43
N ARG A 339 16.56 9.18 -19.31
CA ARG A 339 16.89 9.81 -18.02
C ARG A 339 15.88 9.46 -16.94
N ALA A 340 14.58 9.59 -17.24
CA ALA A 340 13.51 9.27 -16.31
C ALA A 340 13.52 7.79 -15.89
N SER A 341 13.69 6.89 -16.85
CA SER A 341 13.81 5.45 -16.62
C SER A 341 14.96 5.09 -15.67
N GLN A 342 16.16 5.59 -15.96
CA GLN A 342 17.36 5.32 -15.17
C GLN A 342 17.26 5.90 -13.76
N ALA A 343 16.79 7.15 -13.65
CA ALA A 343 16.64 7.81 -12.36
C ALA A 343 15.60 7.10 -11.47
N ALA A 344 14.47 6.64 -12.03
CA ALA A 344 13.47 5.88 -11.29
C ALA A 344 14.02 4.55 -10.76
N ALA A 345 14.75 3.79 -11.58
CA ALA A 345 15.40 2.54 -11.17
C ALA A 345 16.42 2.76 -10.04
N GLN A 346 17.23 3.82 -10.12
CA GLN A 346 18.18 4.18 -9.07
C GLN A 346 17.51 4.52 -7.74
N VAL A 347 16.36 5.21 -7.76
CA VAL A 347 15.57 5.49 -6.54
C VAL A 347 15.13 4.18 -5.88
N ILE A 348 14.64 3.20 -6.67
CA ILE A 348 14.25 1.89 -6.16
C ILE A 348 15.43 1.20 -5.46
N ASP A 349 16.58 1.13 -6.12
CA ASP A 349 17.79 0.51 -5.57
C ASP A 349 18.24 1.17 -4.25
N CYS A 350 18.16 2.51 -4.19
CA CYS A 350 18.56 3.25 -2.99
C CYS A 350 17.58 3.12 -1.82
N ARG A 351 16.27 3.07 -2.10
CA ARG A 351 15.25 3.14 -1.04
C ARG A 351 14.74 1.78 -0.57
N PHE A 352 14.54 0.82 -1.46
CA PHE A 352 13.72 -0.36 -1.22
C PHE A 352 14.51 -1.67 -1.13
N SER A 353 15.84 -1.59 -0.83
CA SER A 353 16.69 -2.78 -0.67
C SER A 353 16.12 -3.77 0.34
N TYR A 354 15.82 -4.99 -0.12
CA TYR A 354 15.30 -6.08 0.71
C TYR A 354 16.19 -6.33 1.94
N ALA A 355 17.48 -6.56 1.72
CA ALA A 355 18.41 -6.89 2.81
C ALA A 355 18.44 -5.83 3.92
N ARG A 356 18.39 -4.54 3.54
CA ARG A 356 18.41 -3.43 4.50
C ARG A 356 17.16 -3.39 5.36
N HIS A 357 15.97 -3.48 4.73
CA HIS A 357 14.71 -3.35 5.47
C HIS A 357 14.38 -4.60 6.26
N GLN A 358 14.71 -5.78 5.72
CA GLN A 358 14.59 -7.05 6.43
C GLN A 358 15.44 -7.05 7.70
N ALA A 359 16.72 -6.63 7.63
CA ALA A 359 17.60 -6.54 8.81
C ALA A 359 17.04 -5.57 9.87
N ARG A 360 16.57 -4.38 9.46
CA ARG A 360 15.95 -3.40 10.37
C ARG A 360 14.68 -3.92 11.04
N LEU A 361 13.85 -4.66 10.31
CA LEU A 361 12.65 -5.29 10.86
C LEU A 361 13.03 -6.35 11.89
N SER A 362 14.03 -7.17 11.59
CA SER A 362 14.57 -8.18 12.50
C SER A 362 15.09 -7.56 13.81
N ASP A 363 15.92 -6.51 13.72
CA ASP A 363 16.45 -5.80 14.87
C ASP A 363 15.33 -5.20 15.73
N LYS A 364 14.32 -4.58 15.09
CA LYS A 364 13.17 -4.00 15.79
C LYS A 364 12.36 -5.07 16.53
N LEU A 365 12.06 -6.19 15.90
CA LEU A 365 11.36 -7.31 16.53
C LEU A 365 12.16 -7.89 17.71
N ALA A 366 13.45 -8.11 17.54
CA ALA A 366 14.32 -8.62 18.60
C ALA A 366 14.37 -7.65 19.80
N GLN A 367 14.54 -6.35 19.54
CA GLN A 367 14.55 -5.32 20.58
C GLN A 367 13.25 -5.30 21.38
N VAL A 368 12.10 -5.28 20.69
CA VAL A 368 10.78 -5.22 21.36
C VAL A 368 10.51 -6.52 22.11
N SER A 369 10.82 -7.69 21.54
CA SER A 369 10.62 -9.00 22.19
C SER A 369 11.44 -9.11 23.48
N ALA A 370 12.70 -8.65 23.47
CA ALA A 370 13.56 -8.73 24.64
C ALA A 370 13.08 -7.87 25.83
N GLN A 371 12.35 -6.79 25.56
CA GLN A 371 11.90 -5.82 26.57
C GLN A 371 10.38 -5.56 26.49
N LEU A 372 9.59 -6.55 26.12
CA LEU A 372 8.17 -6.40 25.79
C LEU A 372 7.35 -5.73 26.89
N GLN A 373 7.55 -6.13 28.14
CA GLN A 373 6.81 -5.53 29.27
C GLN A 373 7.16 -4.07 29.48
N GLN A 374 8.46 -3.72 29.43
CA GLN A 374 8.90 -2.33 29.57
C GLN A 374 8.42 -1.48 28.40
N HIS A 375 8.50 -2.00 27.19
CA HIS A 375 7.99 -1.34 25.98
C HIS A 375 6.50 -1.01 26.10
N ARG A 376 5.69 -1.96 26.59
CA ARG A 376 4.26 -1.76 26.85
C ARG A 376 3.95 -0.77 27.96
N LEU A 377 4.77 -0.72 29.01
CA LEU A 377 4.62 0.27 30.09
C LEU A 377 4.88 1.71 29.59
N GLN A 378 5.82 1.89 28.68
CA GLN A 378 6.12 3.18 28.07
C GLN A 378 4.98 3.68 27.15
N ASN A 379 4.20 2.76 26.55
CA ASN A 379 3.03 3.08 25.77
C ASN A 379 1.76 3.10 26.65
N PHE A 380 1.66 4.07 27.56
CA PHE A 380 0.55 4.17 28.50
C PHE A 380 -0.82 4.34 27.80
N TYR A 381 -0.90 5.17 26.74
CA TYR A 381 -2.14 5.34 25.99
C TYR A 381 -2.60 4.04 25.32
N GLY A 382 -1.68 3.27 24.78
CA GLY A 382 -1.99 1.94 24.27
C GLY A 382 -2.51 1.00 25.34
N SER A 383 -1.93 1.01 26.53
CA SER A 383 -2.39 0.22 27.68
C SER A 383 -3.81 0.62 28.11
N MET A 384 -4.09 1.92 28.18
CA MET A 384 -5.43 2.44 28.49
C MET A 384 -6.47 2.03 27.44
N LEU A 385 -6.12 2.15 26.15
CA LEU A 385 -7.01 1.73 25.06
C LEU A 385 -7.27 0.22 25.07
N ARG A 386 -6.27 -0.61 25.36
CA ARG A 386 -6.46 -2.05 25.56
C ARG A 386 -7.45 -2.33 26.70
N HIS A 387 -7.30 -1.66 27.82
CA HIS A 387 -8.19 -1.86 28.97
C HIS A 387 -9.64 -1.50 28.67
N HIS A 388 -9.92 -0.43 27.92
CA HIS A 388 -11.27 0.07 27.69
C HIS A 388 -11.90 -0.40 26.38
N SER A 389 -11.23 -0.18 25.25
CA SER A 389 -11.83 -0.43 23.93
C SER A 389 -11.85 -1.91 23.55
N LEU A 390 -10.87 -2.70 23.97
CA LEU A 390 -10.88 -4.14 23.71
C LEU A 390 -12.01 -4.85 24.45
N LYS A 391 -12.38 -4.39 25.68
CA LYS A 391 -13.55 -4.94 26.39
C LYS A 391 -14.85 -4.69 25.63
N SER A 392 -15.03 -3.51 25.04
CA SER A 392 -16.21 -3.22 24.21
C SER A 392 -16.28 -4.13 22.98
N SER A 393 -15.17 -4.31 22.29
CA SER A 393 -15.07 -5.23 21.14
C SER A 393 -15.30 -6.69 21.56
N GLN A 394 -14.76 -7.09 22.70
CA GLN A 394 -14.98 -8.41 23.29
C GLN A 394 -16.46 -8.68 23.55
N TYR A 395 -17.14 -7.78 24.27
CA TYR A 395 -18.55 -7.97 24.58
C TYR A 395 -19.43 -7.96 23.34
N MET A 396 -19.14 -7.10 22.37
CA MET A 396 -19.85 -7.07 21.09
C MET A 396 -19.69 -8.39 20.34
N SER A 397 -18.47 -8.90 20.23
CA SER A 397 -18.18 -10.18 19.57
C SER A 397 -18.88 -11.36 20.25
N GLN A 398 -18.81 -11.42 21.58
CA GLN A 398 -19.48 -12.46 22.37
C GLN A 398 -21.01 -12.38 22.24
N TRP A 399 -21.57 -11.18 22.19
CA TRP A 399 -22.99 -10.99 21.95
C TRP A 399 -23.41 -11.48 20.55
N ILE A 400 -22.62 -11.14 19.50
CA ILE A 400 -22.87 -11.62 18.15
C ILE A 400 -22.79 -13.15 18.08
N GLU A 401 -21.78 -13.73 18.71
CA GLU A 401 -21.62 -15.19 18.78
C GLU A 401 -22.81 -15.86 19.45
N ALA A 402 -23.23 -15.37 20.64
CA ALA A 402 -24.41 -15.88 21.34
C ALA A 402 -25.69 -15.78 20.49
N LYS A 403 -25.87 -14.66 19.78
CA LYS A 403 -27.00 -14.46 18.88
C LYS A 403 -27.01 -15.43 17.69
N ASN A 404 -25.83 -15.72 17.13
CA ASN A 404 -25.71 -16.69 16.04
C ASN A 404 -26.03 -18.12 16.51
N ARG A 405 -25.48 -18.55 17.67
CA ARG A 405 -25.83 -19.85 18.29
C ARG A 405 -27.34 -20.01 18.54
N LEU A 406 -28.00 -18.95 18.98
CA LEU A 406 -29.46 -18.99 19.20
C LEU A 406 -30.26 -19.17 17.90
N LYS A 407 -29.78 -18.61 16.78
CA LYS A 407 -30.40 -18.83 15.46
C LYS A 407 -30.24 -20.26 14.97
N ASP A 408 -29.07 -20.86 15.21
CA ASP A 408 -28.76 -22.25 14.79
C ASP A 408 -29.55 -23.30 15.60
N ILE A 409 -29.97 -22.96 16.82
CA ILE A 409 -30.80 -23.84 17.69
C ILE A 409 -32.29 -23.66 17.40
N GLY A 410 -32.72 -22.53 16.89
CA GLY A 410 -34.12 -22.18 16.64
C GLY A 410 -34.61 -22.37 15.21
N GLY A 411 -33.79 -22.85 14.29
CA GLY A 411 -34.11 -23.28 12.91
C GLY A 411 -34.09 -24.79 12.82
#